data_827936f195de333a4b095cf911a0dd35
#
_entry.id   827936f195de333a4b095cf911a0dd35
#
_cell.length_a   1.000
_cell.length_b   1.000
_cell.length_c   1.000
_cell.angle_alpha   90.00
_cell.angle_beta   90.00
_cell.angle_gamma   90.00
#
_symmetry.space_group_name_H-M   'P 1'
#
loop_
_entity.id
_entity.type
_entity.pdbx_description
1 polymer ?
#
loop_
_entity_poly.entity_id
_entity_poly.type
_entity_poly.pdbx_seq_one_letter_code
_entity_poly.pdbx_strand_id
1 'polypeptide(L)'
;MNTDYVELHRSLEERLAQLGTEIPGPMTGFARLHKKAMEDGVLSHKVKEMMALAISIVVGCEGCIAYHVHDAVAAGATRPELLETVGVGLLMGGGPGSMYAAHALDAIEQFLPEEIKQ
;
A
#
# COMPACT_ATOMS: atom_id res chain seq x y z
N MET A 1 -1.23 18.04 4.53
CA MET A 1 -1.23 16.89 5.44
C MET A 1 0.15 16.67 5.97
N ASN A 2 0.27 16.21 7.22
CA ASN A 2 1.55 16.18 7.94
C ASN A 2 2.18 14.79 8.04
N THR A 3 1.52 13.75 7.54
CA THR A 3 2.05 12.38 7.64
C THR A 3 3.19 12.19 6.64
N ASP A 4 4.32 11.70 7.14
CA ASP A 4 5.45 11.29 6.31
C ASP A 4 5.32 9.79 6.03
N TYR A 5 4.77 9.44 4.88
CA TYR A 5 4.50 8.05 4.52
C TYR A 5 5.77 7.26 4.23
N VAL A 6 6.82 7.94 3.74
CA VAL A 6 8.12 7.28 3.51
C VAL A 6 8.71 6.85 4.85
N GLU A 7 8.66 7.74 5.86
CA GLU A 7 9.15 7.42 7.20
C GLU A 7 8.24 6.40 7.90
N LEU A 8 6.92 6.49 7.72
CA LEU A 8 5.99 5.50 8.27
C LEU A 8 6.30 4.11 7.72
N HIS A 9 6.52 4.00 6.42
CA HIS A 9 6.87 2.73 5.78
C HIS A 9 8.17 2.17 6.38
N ARG A 10 9.20 3.01 6.50
CA ARG A 10 10.50 2.61 7.05
C ARG A 10 10.37 2.11 8.48
N SER A 11 9.67 2.85 9.34
CA SER A 11 9.55 2.46 10.74
C SER A 11 8.70 1.20 10.92
N LEU A 12 7.68 1.01 10.07
CA LEU A 12 6.90 -0.22 10.09
C LEU A 12 7.74 -1.42 9.66
N GLU A 13 8.59 -1.27 8.64
CA GLU A 13 9.51 -2.34 8.25
C GLU A 13 10.40 -2.77 9.41
N GLU A 14 10.96 -1.81 10.14
CA GLU A 14 11.80 -2.10 11.31
C GLU A 14 11.00 -2.86 12.38
N ARG A 15 9.81 -2.37 12.70
CA ARG A 15 8.97 -2.99 13.74
C ARG A 15 8.48 -4.37 13.34
N LEU A 16 8.12 -4.56 12.08
CA LEU A 16 7.71 -5.88 11.59
C LEU A 16 8.87 -6.87 11.62
N ALA A 17 10.08 -6.43 11.29
CA ALA A 17 11.27 -7.27 11.40
C ALA A 17 11.53 -7.68 12.87
N GLN A 18 11.40 -6.73 13.81
CA GLN A 18 11.51 -7.02 15.24
C GLN A 18 10.44 -8.01 15.67
N LEU A 19 9.19 -7.79 15.24
CA LEU A 19 8.09 -8.70 15.54
C LEU A 19 8.39 -10.11 15.01
N GLY A 20 9.04 -10.21 13.85
CA GLY A 20 9.47 -11.48 13.28
C GLY A 20 10.47 -12.23 14.15
N THR A 21 11.31 -11.51 14.91
CA THR A 21 12.23 -12.15 15.88
C THR A 21 11.53 -12.51 17.19
N GLU A 22 10.52 -11.72 17.59
CA GLU A 22 9.81 -11.94 18.85
C GLU A 22 8.75 -13.04 18.74
N ILE A 23 8.04 -13.13 17.63
CA ILE A 23 7.02 -14.14 17.36
C ILE A 23 7.24 -14.79 15.98
N PRO A 24 8.33 -15.58 15.84
CA PRO A 24 8.71 -16.09 14.51
C PRO A 24 7.68 -17.01 13.86
N GLY A 25 6.95 -17.80 14.64
CA GLY A 25 5.94 -18.71 14.09
C GLY A 25 4.86 -18.01 13.28
N PRO A 26 4.05 -17.16 13.93
CA PRO A 26 3.01 -16.42 13.23
C PRO A 26 3.55 -15.51 12.11
N MET A 27 4.66 -14.83 12.35
CA MET A 27 5.22 -13.90 11.37
C MET A 27 5.78 -14.60 10.14
N THR A 28 6.41 -15.76 10.32
CA THR A 28 6.90 -16.57 9.19
C THR A 28 5.72 -17.07 8.35
N GLY A 29 4.65 -17.53 9.00
CA GLY A 29 3.43 -17.98 8.31
C GLY A 29 2.78 -16.85 7.53
N PHE A 30 2.66 -15.67 8.15
CA PHE A 30 2.08 -14.50 7.48
C PHE A 30 2.94 -14.03 6.31
N ALA A 31 4.27 -13.97 6.48
CA ALA A 31 5.18 -13.59 5.41
C ALA A 31 5.08 -14.52 4.21
N ARG A 32 4.93 -15.82 4.46
CA ARG A 32 4.74 -16.81 3.40
C ARG A 32 3.40 -16.60 2.67
N LEU A 33 2.35 -16.37 3.43
CA LEU A 33 1.03 -16.06 2.86
C LEU A 33 1.11 -14.82 1.96
N HIS A 34 1.71 -13.76 2.45
CA HIS A 34 1.87 -12.52 1.71
C HIS A 34 2.63 -12.75 0.41
N LYS A 35 3.78 -13.42 0.49
CA LYS A 35 4.60 -13.70 -0.67
C LYS A 35 3.83 -14.49 -1.74
N LYS A 36 3.14 -15.55 -1.31
CA LYS A 36 2.40 -16.42 -2.22
C LYS A 36 1.19 -15.74 -2.84
N ALA A 37 0.46 -14.95 -2.04
CA ALA A 37 -0.71 -14.23 -2.53
C ALA A 37 -0.33 -13.16 -3.55
N MET A 38 0.83 -12.51 -3.37
CA MET A 38 1.25 -11.35 -4.15
C MET A 38 2.14 -11.68 -5.35
N GLU A 39 2.58 -12.93 -5.52
CA GLU A 39 3.42 -13.27 -6.66
C GLU A 39 2.64 -13.20 -7.99
N ASP A 40 3.36 -12.99 -9.10
CA ASP A 40 2.75 -12.98 -10.42
C ASP A 40 2.05 -14.30 -10.72
N GLY A 41 0.82 -14.20 -11.21
CA GLY A 41 0.01 -15.33 -11.62
C GLY A 41 -0.84 -14.90 -12.81
N VAL A 42 -2.09 -15.34 -12.86
CA VAL A 42 -3.04 -14.82 -13.85
C VAL A 42 -3.17 -13.31 -13.71
N LEU A 43 -3.17 -12.81 -12.47
CA LEU A 43 -3.06 -11.39 -12.19
C LEU A 43 -1.61 -11.06 -11.86
N SER A 44 -1.12 -9.94 -12.37
CA SER A 44 0.25 -9.52 -12.11
C SER A 44 0.42 -9.04 -10.66
N HIS A 45 1.65 -9.08 -10.17
CA HIS A 45 1.99 -8.50 -8.88
C HIS A 45 1.53 -7.03 -8.77
N LYS A 46 1.76 -6.24 -9.82
CA LYS A 46 1.33 -4.83 -9.86
C LYS A 46 -0.17 -4.70 -9.64
N VAL A 47 -0.98 -5.48 -10.35
CA VAL A 47 -2.43 -5.45 -10.19
C VAL A 47 -2.84 -5.83 -8.78
N LYS A 48 -2.20 -6.86 -8.21
CA LYS A 48 -2.48 -7.29 -6.84
C LYS A 48 -2.15 -6.21 -5.81
N GLU A 49 -1.06 -5.47 -6.00
CA GLU A 49 -0.71 -4.35 -5.13
C GLU A 49 -1.73 -3.22 -5.24
N MET A 50 -2.23 -2.94 -6.45
CA MET A 50 -3.30 -1.96 -6.63
C MET A 50 -4.60 -2.40 -5.96
N MET A 51 -4.95 -3.68 -6.06
CA MET A 51 -6.11 -4.24 -5.34
C MET A 51 -5.96 -4.03 -3.84
N ALA A 52 -4.78 -4.34 -3.30
CA ALA A 52 -4.50 -4.17 -1.88
C ALA A 52 -4.58 -2.70 -1.45
N LEU A 53 -4.14 -1.77 -2.29
CA LEU A 53 -4.28 -0.34 -2.03
C LEU A 53 -5.75 0.07 -1.91
N ALA A 54 -6.60 -0.36 -2.85
CA ALA A 54 -8.02 -0.04 -2.80
C ALA A 54 -8.66 -0.60 -1.53
N ILE A 55 -8.33 -1.83 -1.15
CA ILE A 55 -8.82 -2.45 0.08
C ILE A 55 -8.32 -1.70 1.31
N SER A 56 -7.07 -1.22 1.30
CA SER A 56 -6.49 -0.44 2.39
C SER A 56 -7.29 0.84 2.67
N ILE A 57 -7.79 1.48 1.62
CA ILE A 57 -8.64 2.67 1.73
C ILE A 57 -9.96 2.31 2.40
N VAL A 58 -10.58 1.22 1.97
CA VAL A 58 -11.87 0.75 2.51
C VAL A 58 -11.74 0.35 3.98
N VAL A 59 -10.67 -0.37 4.32
CA VAL A 59 -10.39 -0.82 5.69
C VAL A 59 -9.99 0.34 6.60
N GLY A 60 -9.41 1.41 6.02
CA GLY A 60 -8.95 2.55 6.81
C GLY A 60 -7.65 2.26 7.55
N CYS A 61 -6.65 1.78 6.84
CA CYS A 61 -5.36 1.38 7.42
C CYS A 61 -4.23 2.23 6.85
N GLU A 62 -3.76 3.21 7.62
CA GLU A 62 -2.67 4.11 7.21
C GLU A 62 -1.38 3.36 6.85
N GLY A 63 -0.99 2.40 7.69
CA GLY A 63 0.20 1.59 7.44
C GLY A 63 0.06 0.76 6.17
N CYS A 64 -1.12 0.22 5.91
CA CYS A 64 -1.40 -0.54 4.71
C CYS A 64 -1.30 0.35 3.46
N ILE A 65 -1.82 1.58 3.55
CA ILE A 65 -1.71 2.56 2.46
C ILE A 65 -0.24 2.83 2.14
N ALA A 66 0.58 3.11 3.16
CA ALA A 66 2.01 3.35 2.97
C ALA A 66 2.69 2.15 2.29
N TYR A 67 2.42 0.94 2.77
CA TYR A 67 3.02 -0.27 2.23
C TYR A 67 2.61 -0.54 0.79
N HIS A 68 1.31 -0.48 0.50
CA HIS A 68 0.82 -0.86 -0.83
C HIS A 68 1.05 0.22 -1.88
N VAL A 69 1.10 1.50 -1.50
CA VAL A 69 1.56 2.55 -2.43
C VAL A 69 3.03 2.33 -2.77
N HIS A 70 3.88 2.11 -1.74
CA HIS A 70 5.30 1.83 -1.95
C HIS A 70 5.46 0.63 -2.91
N ASP A 71 4.80 -0.48 -2.61
CA ASP A 71 4.96 -1.72 -3.37
C ASP A 71 4.38 -1.61 -4.78
N ALA A 72 3.25 -0.90 -4.95
CA ALA A 72 2.67 -0.67 -6.26
C ALA A 72 3.58 0.18 -7.14
N VAL A 73 4.17 1.23 -6.59
CA VAL A 73 5.14 2.08 -7.30
C VAL A 73 6.37 1.25 -7.69
N ALA A 74 6.88 0.44 -6.75
CA ALA A 74 8.03 -0.45 -7.02
C ALA A 74 7.71 -1.47 -8.11
N ALA A 75 6.46 -1.90 -8.23
CA ALA A 75 6.00 -2.83 -9.25
C ALA A 75 5.71 -2.15 -10.60
N GLY A 76 5.91 -0.85 -10.69
CA GLY A 76 5.75 -0.09 -11.94
C GLY A 76 4.40 0.55 -12.14
N ALA A 77 3.57 0.66 -11.10
CA ALA A 77 2.29 1.36 -11.21
C ALA A 77 2.52 2.84 -11.53
N THR A 78 1.78 3.34 -12.49
CA THR A 78 1.84 4.75 -12.89
C THR A 78 0.91 5.59 -12.04
N ARG A 79 1.12 6.91 -12.03
CA ARG A 79 0.23 7.82 -11.32
C ARG A 79 -1.23 7.67 -11.77
N PRO A 80 -1.56 7.66 -13.08
CA PRO A 80 -2.94 7.43 -13.51
C PRO A 80 -3.52 6.11 -13.01
N GLU A 81 -2.75 5.03 -13.03
CA GLU A 81 -3.20 3.73 -12.52
C GLU A 81 -3.53 3.81 -11.04
N LEU A 82 -2.67 4.46 -10.26
CA LEU A 82 -2.88 4.63 -8.82
C LEU A 82 -4.11 5.48 -8.53
N LEU A 83 -4.34 6.55 -9.31
CA LEU A 83 -5.51 7.40 -9.13
C LEU A 83 -6.82 6.66 -9.45
N GLU A 84 -6.83 5.83 -10.48
CA GLU A 84 -8.01 5.02 -10.77
C GLU A 84 -8.25 3.99 -9.67
N THR A 85 -7.19 3.42 -9.11
CA THR A 85 -7.28 2.52 -7.96
C THR A 85 -7.91 3.22 -6.75
N VAL A 86 -7.47 4.43 -6.47
CA VAL A 86 -8.04 5.25 -5.39
C VAL A 86 -9.53 5.51 -5.63
N GLY A 87 -9.92 5.73 -6.89
CA GLY A 87 -11.32 5.93 -7.26
C GLY A 87 -12.20 4.73 -6.88
N VAL A 88 -11.72 3.52 -7.10
CA VAL A 88 -12.45 2.30 -6.71
C VAL A 88 -12.55 2.21 -5.18
N GLY A 89 -11.46 2.50 -4.48
CA GLY A 89 -11.45 2.53 -3.02
C GLY A 89 -12.43 3.56 -2.46
N LEU A 90 -12.51 4.73 -3.08
CA LEU A 90 -13.46 5.77 -2.72
C LEU A 90 -14.90 5.28 -2.89
N LEU A 91 -15.22 4.68 -4.04
CA LEU A 91 -16.55 4.15 -4.32
C LEU A 91 -16.99 3.17 -3.23
N MET A 92 -16.13 2.23 -2.89
CA MET A 92 -16.46 1.16 -1.96
C MET A 92 -16.40 1.59 -0.50
N GLY A 93 -15.57 2.58 -0.18
CA GLY A 93 -15.39 3.06 1.19
C GLY A 93 -16.37 4.15 1.63
N GLY A 94 -17.02 4.82 0.68
CA GLY A 94 -17.99 5.88 0.98
C GLY A 94 -17.35 7.08 1.66
N GLY A 95 -18.11 7.75 2.53
CA GLY A 95 -17.66 8.97 3.23
C GLY A 95 -16.33 8.80 3.96
N PRO A 96 -16.22 7.84 4.90
CA PRO A 96 -14.93 7.58 5.56
C PRO A 96 -13.82 7.22 4.57
N GLY A 97 -14.16 6.52 3.49
CA GLY A 97 -13.23 6.19 2.42
C GLY A 97 -12.65 7.41 1.74
N SER A 98 -13.42 8.52 1.65
CA SER A 98 -12.91 9.74 1.02
C SER A 98 -11.75 10.34 1.83
N MET A 99 -11.77 10.21 3.15
CA MET A 99 -10.67 10.67 4.01
C MET A 99 -9.41 9.85 3.74
N TYR A 100 -9.54 8.53 3.70
CA TYR A 100 -8.41 7.65 3.40
C TYR A 100 -7.96 7.74 1.94
N ALA A 101 -8.85 8.06 1.01
CA ALA A 101 -8.48 8.37 -0.37
C ALA A 101 -7.56 9.60 -0.43
N ALA A 102 -7.84 10.63 0.36
CA ALA A 102 -6.97 11.80 0.48
C ALA A 102 -5.60 11.42 1.05
N HIS A 103 -5.56 10.56 2.08
CA HIS A 103 -4.31 10.04 2.61
C HIS A 103 -3.53 9.25 1.56
N ALA A 104 -4.23 8.43 0.76
CA ALA A 104 -3.60 7.67 -0.31
C ALA A 104 -2.99 8.58 -1.37
N LEU A 105 -3.68 9.66 -1.74
CA LEU A 105 -3.12 10.64 -2.68
C LEU A 105 -1.83 11.24 -2.15
N ASP A 106 -1.80 11.59 -0.87
CA ASP A 106 -0.59 12.14 -0.23
C ASP A 106 0.55 11.13 -0.27
N ALA A 107 0.28 9.86 0.04
CA ALA A 107 1.27 8.79 -0.05
C ALA A 107 1.79 8.62 -1.48
N ILE A 108 0.91 8.65 -2.47
CA ILE A 108 1.27 8.54 -3.89
C ILE A 108 2.26 9.66 -4.26
N GLU A 109 1.95 10.90 -3.86
CA GLU A 109 2.82 12.04 -4.14
C GLU A 109 4.19 11.88 -3.49
N GLN A 110 4.26 11.25 -2.32
CA GLN A 110 5.52 11.05 -1.61
C GLN A 110 6.38 9.92 -2.20
N PHE A 111 5.75 8.85 -2.68
CA PHE A 111 6.49 7.68 -3.18
C PHE A 111 6.84 7.75 -4.65
N LEU A 112 6.13 8.52 -5.46
CA LEU A 112 6.45 8.64 -6.88
C LEU A 112 7.72 9.47 -7.09
N PRO A 113 8.60 9.07 -8.02
CA PRO A 113 9.74 9.91 -8.40
C PRO A 113 9.28 11.26 -8.94
N GLU A 114 10.08 12.31 -8.69
CA GLU A 114 9.73 13.68 -9.10
C GLU A 114 9.45 13.80 -10.60
N GLU A 115 10.22 13.11 -11.44
CA GLU A 115 10.05 13.16 -12.88
C GLU A 115 8.73 12.55 -13.37
N ILE A 116 8.09 11.72 -12.55
CA ILE A 116 6.80 11.09 -12.89
C ILE A 116 5.62 11.93 -12.41
N LYS A 117 5.81 12.77 -11.40
CA LYS A 117 4.76 13.64 -10.87
C LYS A 117 4.41 14.76 -11.82
N GLN A 118 5.35 15.14 -12.68
CA GLN A 118 5.16 16.17 -13.68
C GLN A 118 4.43 15.61 -14.89
#